data_cc745e26c284fe01237ad9e8ec797f0f
#
_entry.id   cc745e26c284fe01237ad9e8ec797f0f
#
_cell.length_a   1.000
_cell.length_b   1.000
_cell.length_c   1.000
_cell.angle_alpha   90.00
_cell.angle_beta   90.00
_cell.angle_gamma   90.00
#
_symmetry.space_group_name_H-M   'P 1'
#
loop_
_entity.id
_entity.type
_entity.pdbx_description
1 polymer ?
#
loop_
_entity_poly.entity_id
_entity_poly.type
_entity_poly.pdbx_seq_one_letter_code
_entity_poly.pdbx_strand_id
1 'polypeptide(L)'
;MTIPAPDDGSKRRVLVIHPGALGDVLLSRPTISTVRAQFPQHEIALLVGQSVGELLCEAGEVDRIFPLESTALSELWAGVDTLRREFRTWLGNCDVAVGWLSDTEGTLSSTLRATGVQSVCLKSASSADLRAEHQSDRYREAILGQDASQAVGTPLILSPMIRERGRLILRDLTHDSQQPVVVLHAGSGSAHKCLDAQRFAPVIQWLAEVGMTPVLLEGPADRDAVERVLEALKGAIPVIRGLDVSIVAGVLSHAELYVGHDSGVTHLAAALSIPTVACFGPTDARRWVPLGHAVSVVSGAPCACLTWSHVAECRERVCLQIAPERIIEACRLLLAKRSTVPAS
;
A
#
# COMPACT_ATOMS: atom_id res chain seq x y z
N MET A 1 -9.08 -23.52 13.50
CA MET A 1 -10.45 -23.20 13.95
C MET A 1 -11.43 -23.88 13.00
N THR A 2 -12.18 -24.89 13.45
CA THR A 2 -13.09 -25.68 12.58
C THR A 2 -14.49 -25.14 12.79
N ILE A 3 -15.07 -24.51 11.79
CA ILE A 3 -16.45 -23.99 11.80
C ILE A 3 -17.31 -25.01 11.03
N PRO A 4 -18.44 -25.53 11.58
CA PRO A 4 -19.28 -26.51 10.91
C PRO A 4 -19.92 -25.96 9.64
N ALA A 5 -20.25 -26.81 8.65
CA ALA A 5 -20.88 -26.40 7.41
C ALA A 5 -22.35 -25.94 7.60
N PRO A 6 -22.86 -24.89 6.92
CA PRO A 6 -24.28 -24.52 7.00
C PRO A 6 -25.13 -25.56 6.28
N ASP A 7 -26.32 -25.82 6.84
CA ASP A 7 -27.28 -26.78 6.28
C ASP A 7 -28.16 -26.19 5.16
N ASP A 8 -28.07 -24.87 4.89
CA ASP A 8 -29.02 -24.13 4.03
C ASP A 8 -28.50 -23.76 2.64
N GLY A 9 -27.28 -24.19 2.27
CA GLY A 9 -26.68 -23.88 0.96
C GLY A 9 -26.30 -22.41 0.77
N SER A 10 -26.40 -21.55 1.80
CA SER A 10 -25.97 -20.17 1.72
C SER A 10 -24.44 -20.07 1.67
N LYS A 11 -23.92 -19.14 0.86
CA LYS A 11 -22.48 -18.88 0.78
C LYS A 11 -21.99 -18.29 2.11
N ARG A 12 -21.06 -18.95 2.75
CA ARG A 12 -20.42 -18.48 4.01
C ARG A 12 -19.55 -17.27 3.74
N ARG A 13 -19.32 -16.45 4.77
CA ARG A 13 -18.66 -15.17 4.63
C ARG A 13 -17.63 -14.93 5.72
N VAL A 14 -16.57 -14.22 5.32
CA VAL A 14 -15.55 -13.67 6.23
C VAL A 14 -15.47 -12.17 6.02
N LEU A 15 -15.52 -11.41 7.09
CA LEU A 15 -15.27 -9.97 7.08
C LEU A 15 -13.84 -9.70 7.56
N VAL A 16 -13.09 -8.97 6.76
CA VAL A 16 -11.78 -8.42 7.15
C VAL A 16 -11.92 -6.91 7.29
N ILE A 17 -11.51 -6.34 8.42
CA ILE A 17 -11.62 -4.90 8.70
C ILE A 17 -10.23 -4.29 8.77
N HIS A 18 -9.92 -3.35 7.87
CA HIS A 18 -8.63 -2.68 7.83
C HIS A 18 -8.79 -1.15 7.62
N PRO A 19 -8.79 -0.34 8.69
CA PRO A 19 -8.99 1.11 8.59
C PRO A 19 -7.73 1.89 8.18
N GLY A 20 -6.63 1.21 7.85
CA GLY A 20 -5.36 1.83 7.48
C GLY A 20 -5.34 2.39 6.05
N ALA A 21 -4.31 3.18 5.75
CA ALA A 21 -4.06 3.74 4.43
C ALA A 21 -3.55 2.67 3.44
N LEU A 22 -3.38 3.06 2.16
CA LEU A 22 -2.94 2.18 1.07
C LEU A 22 -1.73 1.31 1.43
N GLY A 23 -0.66 1.91 2.01
CA GLY A 23 0.56 1.17 2.38
C GLY A 23 0.31 0.12 3.47
N ASP A 24 -0.50 0.47 4.49
CA ASP A 24 -0.87 -0.44 5.57
C ASP A 24 -1.64 -1.65 5.04
N VAL A 25 -2.62 -1.41 4.17
CA VAL A 25 -3.43 -2.47 3.55
C VAL A 25 -2.56 -3.38 2.68
N LEU A 26 -1.65 -2.82 1.89
CA LEU A 26 -0.72 -3.60 1.07
C LEU A 26 0.24 -4.46 1.91
N LEU A 27 0.67 -3.97 3.08
CA LEU A 27 1.46 -4.75 4.03
C LEU A 27 0.66 -5.86 4.72
N SER A 28 -0.67 -5.76 4.78
CA SER A 28 -1.53 -6.79 5.36
C SER A 28 -1.94 -7.90 4.36
N ARG A 29 -1.68 -7.73 3.05
CA ARG A 29 -2.04 -8.70 2.00
C ARG A 29 -1.61 -10.14 2.28
N PRO A 30 -0.38 -10.42 2.78
CA PRO A 30 0.00 -11.79 3.13
C PRO A 30 -0.93 -12.43 4.17
N THR A 31 -1.40 -11.64 5.15
CA THR A 31 -2.36 -12.12 6.14
C THR A 31 -3.75 -12.35 5.52
N ILE A 32 -4.21 -11.44 4.65
CA ILE A 32 -5.48 -11.59 3.91
C ILE A 32 -5.44 -12.86 3.04
N SER A 33 -4.33 -13.11 2.34
CA SER A 33 -4.11 -14.33 1.56
C SER A 33 -4.17 -15.60 2.44
N THR A 34 -3.61 -15.56 3.64
CA THR A 34 -3.70 -16.68 4.58
C THR A 34 -5.14 -16.90 5.06
N VAL A 35 -5.88 -15.82 5.34
CA VAL A 35 -7.32 -15.92 5.66
C VAL A 35 -8.07 -16.56 4.49
N ARG A 36 -7.81 -16.13 3.26
CA ARG A 36 -8.40 -16.74 2.04
C ARG A 36 -8.11 -18.25 1.97
N ALA A 37 -6.87 -18.65 2.22
CA ALA A 37 -6.46 -20.06 2.19
C ALA A 37 -7.13 -20.89 3.30
N GLN A 38 -7.40 -20.32 4.48
CA GLN A 38 -8.13 -20.98 5.56
C GLN A 38 -9.64 -21.10 5.29
N PHE A 39 -10.19 -20.20 4.47
CA PHE A 39 -11.62 -20.13 4.17
C PHE A 39 -11.89 -20.19 2.66
N PRO A 40 -11.48 -21.26 1.94
CA PRO A 40 -11.48 -21.29 0.46
C PRO A 40 -12.89 -21.27 -0.16
N GLN A 41 -13.91 -21.64 0.62
CA GLN A 41 -15.31 -21.68 0.17
C GLN A 41 -16.13 -20.44 0.57
N HIS A 42 -15.50 -19.48 1.28
CA HIS A 42 -16.18 -18.30 1.79
C HIS A 42 -16.04 -17.11 0.83
N GLU A 43 -17.06 -16.28 0.81
CA GLU A 43 -16.95 -14.91 0.27
C GLU A 43 -16.15 -14.06 1.27
N ILE A 44 -15.00 -13.54 0.85
CA ILE A 44 -14.18 -12.64 1.66
C ILE A 44 -14.56 -11.20 1.33
N ALA A 45 -15.10 -10.47 2.29
CA ALA A 45 -15.32 -9.04 2.17
C ALA A 45 -14.28 -8.25 2.95
N LEU A 46 -13.86 -7.12 2.40
CA LEU A 46 -12.92 -6.21 3.05
C LEU A 46 -13.63 -4.89 3.35
N LEU A 47 -13.68 -4.50 4.63
CA LEU A 47 -14.09 -3.17 5.06
C LEU A 47 -12.85 -2.29 5.15
N VAL A 48 -12.68 -1.37 4.18
CA VAL A 48 -11.41 -0.68 3.91
C VAL A 48 -11.67 0.61 3.13
N GLY A 49 -10.68 1.49 3.00
CA GLY A 49 -10.75 2.66 2.09
C GLY A 49 -11.10 2.22 0.65
N GLN A 50 -12.02 2.96 0.01
CA GLN A 50 -12.61 2.59 -1.26
C GLN A 50 -11.57 2.25 -2.34
N SER A 51 -10.64 3.16 -2.60
CA SER A 51 -9.69 3.01 -3.72
C SER A 51 -8.79 1.78 -3.62
N VAL A 52 -8.30 1.44 -2.42
CA VAL A 52 -7.48 0.24 -2.22
C VAL A 52 -8.33 -1.02 -2.21
N GLY A 53 -9.56 -0.94 -1.69
CA GLY A 53 -10.51 -2.04 -1.73
C GLY A 53 -10.87 -2.43 -3.16
N GLU A 54 -11.19 -1.46 -4.01
CA GLU A 54 -11.47 -1.67 -5.44
C GLU A 54 -10.28 -2.35 -6.13
N LEU A 55 -9.05 -1.86 -5.90
CA LEU A 55 -7.84 -2.49 -6.45
C LEU A 55 -7.72 -3.97 -6.07
N LEU A 56 -7.91 -4.32 -4.78
CA LEU A 56 -7.79 -5.70 -4.32
C LEU A 56 -8.94 -6.59 -4.80
N CYS A 57 -10.14 -6.04 -4.96
CA CYS A 57 -11.29 -6.74 -5.53
C CYS A 57 -11.08 -7.01 -7.03
N GLU A 58 -10.62 -6.03 -7.79
CA GLU A 58 -10.28 -6.17 -9.21
C GLU A 58 -9.11 -7.12 -9.46
N ALA A 59 -8.18 -7.21 -8.51
CA ALA A 59 -7.09 -8.18 -8.52
C ALA A 59 -7.53 -9.61 -8.09
N GLY A 60 -8.78 -9.79 -7.67
CA GLY A 60 -9.32 -11.08 -7.24
C GLY A 60 -8.81 -11.55 -5.86
N GLU A 61 -8.20 -10.67 -5.07
CA GLU A 61 -7.73 -11.02 -3.73
C GLU A 61 -8.86 -11.08 -2.70
N VAL A 62 -9.91 -10.29 -2.91
CA VAL A 62 -11.15 -10.28 -2.12
C VAL A 62 -12.36 -10.26 -3.06
N ASP A 63 -13.52 -10.72 -2.56
CA ASP A 63 -14.72 -10.87 -3.40
C ASP A 63 -15.63 -9.65 -3.33
N ARG A 64 -15.55 -8.88 -2.23
CA ARG A 64 -16.43 -7.73 -1.96
C ARG A 64 -15.70 -6.68 -1.14
N ILE A 65 -16.13 -5.44 -1.28
CA ILE A 65 -15.69 -4.35 -0.41
C ILE A 65 -16.88 -3.67 0.28
N PHE A 66 -16.62 -3.18 1.47
CA PHE A 66 -17.42 -2.20 2.18
C PHE A 66 -16.55 -0.97 2.40
N PRO A 67 -16.75 0.13 1.65
CA PRO A 67 -15.90 1.31 1.77
C PRO A 67 -16.01 1.95 3.17
N LEU A 68 -14.88 2.35 3.76
CA LEU A 68 -14.86 3.11 5.02
C LEU A 68 -15.59 4.45 4.88
N GLU A 69 -15.54 5.04 3.70
CA GLU A 69 -16.20 6.28 3.33
C GLU A 69 -17.74 6.13 3.35
N SER A 70 -18.23 4.89 3.32
CA SER A 70 -19.65 4.54 3.40
C SER A 70 -20.05 4.48 4.85
N THR A 71 -20.17 5.01 5.77
CA THR A 71 -20.66 4.88 7.15
C THR A 71 -20.62 3.47 7.80
N ALA A 72 -20.26 2.41 7.06
CA ALA A 72 -20.33 1.02 7.56
C ALA A 72 -19.56 0.78 8.87
N LEU A 73 -18.38 1.39 9.03
CA LEU A 73 -17.61 1.27 10.26
C LEU A 73 -18.25 2.07 11.41
N SER A 74 -18.75 3.26 11.14
CA SER A 74 -19.44 4.09 12.15
C SER A 74 -20.76 3.45 12.60
N GLU A 75 -21.50 2.82 11.68
CA GLU A 75 -22.70 2.04 11.99
C GLU A 75 -22.37 0.85 12.93
N LEU A 76 -21.27 0.13 12.69
CA LEU A 76 -20.81 -0.94 13.58
C LEU A 76 -20.50 -0.43 14.99
N TRP A 77 -19.90 0.75 15.11
CA TRP A 77 -19.64 1.38 16.41
C TRP A 77 -20.92 1.89 17.11
N ALA A 78 -21.92 2.32 16.35
CA ALA A 78 -23.18 2.83 16.90
C ALA A 78 -24.14 1.71 17.33
N GLY A 79 -23.90 0.47 16.93
CA GLY A 79 -24.69 -0.69 17.38
C GLY A 79 -25.56 -1.30 16.28
N VAL A 80 -26.11 -2.49 16.55
CA VAL A 80 -26.80 -3.34 15.57
C VAL A 80 -28.00 -2.69 14.92
N ASP A 81 -28.70 -1.81 15.64
CA ASP A 81 -29.93 -1.16 15.14
C ASP A 81 -29.66 -0.01 14.15
N THR A 82 -28.42 0.48 14.10
CA THR A 82 -28.00 1.53 13.15
C THR A 82 -27.51 0.96 11.83
N LEU A 83 -27.27 -0.34 11.77
CA LEU A 83 -26.76 -1.01 10.55
C LEU A 83 -27.77 -0.94 9.42
N ARG A 84 -27.32 -0.48 8.25
CA ARG A 84 -28.12 -0.55 7.03
C ARG A 84 -28.51 -1.99 6.72
N ARG A 85 -29.77 -2.15 6.26
CA ARG A 85 -30.39 -3.47 6.02
C ARG A 85 -29.51 -4.41 5.19
N GLU A 86 -28.92 -3.91 4.14
CA GLU A 86 -28.06 -4.73 3.25
C GLU A 86 -26.83 -5.26 3.99
N PHE A 87 -26.11 -4.40 4.70
CA PHE A 87 -24.92 -4.78 5.46
C PHE A 87 -25.26 -5.71 6.63
N ARG A 88 -26.34 -5.42 7.36
CA ARG A 88 -26.84 -6.31 8.42
C ARG A 88 -27.21 -7.70 7.88
N THR A 89 -27.91 -7.78 6.73
CA THR A 89 -28.26 -9.06 6.09
C THR A 89 -27.01 -9.80 5.63
N TRP A 90 -26.02 -9.09 5.12
CA TRP A 90 -24.74 -9.67 4.72
C TRP A 90 -24.00 -10.27 5.93
N LEU A 91 -23.93 -9.53 7.05
CA LEU A 91 -23.32 -9.96 8.30
C LEU A 91 -24.02 -11.18 8.94
N GLY A 92 -25.33 -11.32 8.75
CA GLY A 92 -26.09 -12.46 9.24
C GLY A 92 -25.62 -13.82 8.72
N ASN A 93 -24.89 -13.84 7.60
CA ASN A 93 -24.25 -15.05 7.04
C ASN A 93 -22.73 -15.02 7.17
N CYS A 94 -22.20 -14.20 8.08
CA CYS A 94 -20.76 -14.04 8.28
C CYS A 94 -20.32 -14.93 9.47
N ASP A 95 -19.45 -15.89 9.20
CA ASP A 95 -18.93 -16.79 10.24
C ASP A 95 -17.83 -16.14 11.05
N VAL A 96 -16.96 -15.38 10.37
CA VAL A 96 -15.74 -14.84 10.97
C VAL A 96 -15.59 -13.36 10.62
N ALA A 97 -15.27 -12.55 11.62
CA ALA A 97 -14.79 -11.19 11.44
C ALA A 97 -13.40 -11.06 12.07
N VAL A 98 -12.44 -10.59 11.28
CA VAL A 98 -11.08 -10.26 11.75
C VAL A 98 -10.77 -8.82 11.42
N GLY A 99 -9.95 -8.15 12.24
CA GLY A 99 -9.61 -6.77 11.93
C GLY A 99 -8.48 -6.19 12.76
N TRP A 100 -7.82 -5.18 12.18
CA TRP A 100 -6.69 -4.48 12.78
C TRP A 100 -7.11 -3.14 13.38
N LEU A 101 -7.90 -3.20 14.42
CA LEU A 101 -8.34 -2.01 15.16
C LEU A 101 -8.51 -2.34 16.64
N SER A 102 -8.45 -1.30 17.46
CA SER A 102 -8.66 -1.43 18.90
C SER A 102 -10.16 -1.46 19.20
N ASP A 103 -10.60 -2.41 20.01
CA ASP A 103 -11.97 -2.55 20.50
C ASP A 103 -11.94 -2.84 22.01
N THR A 104 -11.32 -1.93 22.76
CA THR A 104 -11.08 -2.10 24.21
C THR A 104 -12.36 -2.23 25.04
N GLU A 105 -13.44 -1.58 24.61
CA GLU A 105 -14.75 -1.64 25.26
C GLU A 105 -15.62 -2.79 24.76
N GLY A 106 -15.18 -3.49 23.69
CA GLY A 106 -15.93 -4.61 23.12
C GLY A 106 -17.18 -4.22 22.33
N THR A 107 -17.38 -2.93 22.05
CA THR A 107 -18.56 -2.40 21.36
C THR A 107 -18.70 -3.00 19.97
N LEU A 108 -17.64 -2.95 19.19
CA LEU A 108 -17.62 -3.46 17.82
C LEU A 108 -17.82 -4.98 17.79
N SER A 109 -17.11 -5.69 18.65
CA SER A 109 -17.25 -7.15 18.80
C SER A 109 -18.67 -7.55 19.20
N SER A 110 -19.28 -6.81 20.10
CA SER A 110 -20.67 -7.05 20.53
C SER A 110 -21.67 -6.82 19.40
N THR A 111 -21.50 -5.75 18.63
CA THR A 111 -22.35 -5.45 17.46
C THR A 111 -22.23 -6.55 16.41
N LEU A 112 -21.01 -6.98 16.07
CA LEU A 112 -20.78 -8.06 15.11
C LEU A 112 -21.43 -9.37 15.57
N ARG A 113 -21.27 -9.74 16.84
CA ARG A 113 -21.94 -10.95 17.39
C ARG A 113 -23.46 -10.84 17.40
N ALA A 114 -24.01 -9.67 17.69
CA ALA A 114 -25.46 -9.42 17.65
C ALA A 114 -26.06 -9.55 16.23
N THR A 115 -25.24 -9.45 15.17
CA THR A 115 -25.68 -9.72 13.79
C THR A 115 -25.59 -11.20 13.40
N GLY A 116 -25.02 -12.07 14.24
CA GLY A 116 -24.86 -13.49 13.97
C GLY A 116 -23.41 -13.94 13.68
N VAL A 117 -22.44 -13.02 13.65
CA VAL A 117 -21.02 -13.39 13.46
C VAL A 117 -20.54 -14.28 14.61
N GLN A 118 -20.11 -15.50 14.26
CA GLN A 118 -19.78 -16.53 15.26
C GLN A 118 -18.42 -16.29 15.92
N SER A 119 -17.43 -15.86 15.14
CA SER A 119 -16.07 -15.61 15.62
C SER A 119 -15.61 -14.20 15.27
N VAL A 120 -15.18 -13.47 16.29
CA VAL A 120 -14.68 -12.09 16.13
C VAL A 120 -13.29 -11.99 16.74
N CYS A 121 -12.31 -11.56 15.94
CA CYS A 121 -10.93 -11.30 16.36
C CYS A 121 -10.52 -9.88 15.89
N LEU A 122 -10.64 -8.90 16.79
CA LEU A 122 -10.22 -7.52 16.54
C LEU A 122 -9.03 -7.23 17.44
N LYS A 123 -7.89 -6.87 16.83
CA LYS A 123 -6.66 -6.57 17.56
C LYS A 123 -5.89 -5.44 16.87
N SER A 124 -5.49 -4.44 17.63
CA SER A 124 -4.59 -3.41 17.12
C SER A 124 -3.24 -4.04 16.75
N ALA A 125 -2.77 -3.78 15.53
CA ALA A 125 -1.40 -4.07 15.11
C ALA A 125 -0.45 -2.91 15.43
N SER A 126 -0.97 -1.83 16.01
CA SER A 126 -0.22 -0.70 16.54
C SER A 126 0.19 -1.03 17.96
N SER A 127 1.47 -1.26 18.23
CA SER A 127 1.97 -1.33 19.60
C SER A 127 2.91 -0.16 19.86
N ALA A 128 2.91 0.32 21.10
CA ALA A 128 3.92 1.25 21.61
C ALA A 128 5.30 0.57 21.75
N ASP A 129 5.38 -0.71 21.49
CA ASP A 129 6.60 -1.50 21.56
C ASP A 129 7.54 -1.11 20.41
N LEU A 130 8.72 -0.63 20.80
CA LEU A 130 9.78 -0.17 19.89
C LEU A 130 10.51 -1.33 19.18
N ARG A 131 10.02 -2.58 19.30
CA ARG A 131 10.61 -3.69 18.55
C ARG A 131 10.51 -3.43 17.06
N ALA A 132 11.64 -3.56 16.39
CA ALA A 132 11.78 -3.33 14.96
C ALA A 132 11.24 -4.50 14.12
N GLU A 133 10.09 -5.04 14.50
CA GLU A 133 9.41 -6.08 13.72
C GLU A 133 8.71 -5.44 12.53
N HIS A 134 8.77 -6.12 11.40
CA HIS A 134 8.11 -5.66 10.19
C HIS A 134 6.60 -5.55 10.39
N GLN A 135 5.99 -4.49 9.88
CA GLN A 135 4.56 -4.23 10.11
C GLN A 135 3.67 -5.37 9.57
N SER A 136 4.07 -6.03 8.48
CA SER A 136 3.36 -7.19 7.96
C SER A 136 3.35 -8.37 8.94
N ASP A 137 4.45 -8.61 9.66
CA ASP A 137 4.50 -9.65 10.68
C ASP A 137 3.58 -9.30 11.87
N ARG A 138 3.52 -8.03 12.25
CA ARG A 138 2.58 -7.56 13.28
C ARG A 138 1.12 -7.73 12.87
N TYR A 139 0.78 -7.47 11.60
CA TYR A 139 -0.55 -7.75 11.08
C TYR A 139 -0.87 -9.24 11.16
N ARG A 140 0.07 -10.08 10.79
CA ARG A 140 -0.06 -11.53 10.85
C ARG A 140 -0.24 -12.03 12.29
N GLU A 141 0.64 -11.64 13.19
CA GLU A 141 0.58 -12.07 14.61
C GLU A 141 -0.70 -11.64 15.30
N ALA A 142 -1.18 -10.44 15.05
CA ALA A 142 -2.41 -9.92 15.63
C ALA A 142 -3.60 -10.83 15.33
N ILE A 143 -3.71 -11.40 14.14
CA ILE A 143 -4.87 -12.18 13.68
C ILE A 143 -4.61 -13.70 13.78
N LEU A 144 -3.43 -14.16 13.36
CA LEU A 144 -3.13 -15.60 13.22
C LEU A 144 -2.34 -16.17 14.40
N GLY A 145 -1.76 -15.32 15.26
CA GLY A 145 -0.89 -15.70 16.36
C GLY A 145 0.57 -15.89 15.92
N GLN A 146 1.44 -16.15 16.91
CA GLN A 146 2.91 -16.21 16.71
C GLN A 146 3.38 -17.42 15.90
N ASP A 147 2.63 -18.51 15.92
CA ASP A 147 3.01 -19.77 15.26
C ASP A 147 2.74 -19.81 13.75
N ALA A 148 2.12 -18.76 13.18
CA ALA A 148 1.88 -18.71 11.77
C ALA A 148 3.20 -18.47 11.00
N SER A 149 3.47 -19.30 9.98
CA SER A 149 4.67 -19.18 9.14
C SER A 149 4.75 -17.77 8.49
N GLN A 150 5.98 -17.26 8.32
CA GLN A 150 6.17 -15.98 7.63
C GLN A 150 5.49 -16.01 6.26
N ALA A 151 4.57 -15.07 6.05
CA ALA A 151 3.93 -14.95 4.76
C ALA A 151 4.85 -14.20 3.80
N VAL A 152 5.30 -14.87 2.77
CA VAL A 152 6.03 -14.23 1.66
C VAL A 152 5.03 -13.39 0.88
N GLY A 153 5.36 -12.12 0.66
CA GLY A 153 4.53 -11.25 -0.17
C GLY A 153 4.43 -11.80 -1.60
N THR A 154 3.23 -12.21 -1.99
CA THR A 154 2.97 -12.60 -3.38
C THR A 154 2.77 -11.36 -4.25
N PRO A 155 3.20 -11.39 -5.52
CA PRO A 155 2.93 -10.30 -6.45
C PRO A 155 1.44 -9.97 -6.54
N LEU A 156 1.10 -8.69 -6.62
CA LEU A 156 -0.25 -8.25 -6.93
C LEU A 156 -0.47 -8.39 -8.44
N ILE A 157 -1.43 -9.22 -8.82
CA ILE A 157 -1.73 -9.49 -10.21
C ILE A 157 -2.89 -8.60 -10.68
N LEU A 158 -2.62 -7.74 -11.63
CA LEU A 158 -3.64 -6.86 -12.21
C LEU A 158 -4.40 -7.54 -13.35
N SER A 159 -5.69 -7.19 -13.48
CA SER A 159 -6.47 -7.60 -14.64
C SER A 159 -5.88 -7.03 -15.94
N PRO A 160 -6.04 -7.73 -17.08
CA PRO A 160 -5.59 -7.23 -18.38
C PRO A 160 -6.16 -5.83 -18.72
N MET A 161 -7.38 -5.55 -18.28
CA MET A 161 -8.04 -4.26 -18.51
C MET A 161 -7.32 -3.10 -17.79
N ILE A 162 -6.96 -3.30 -16.52
CA ILE A 162 -6.22 -2.26 -15.76
C ILE A 162 -4.85 -2.03 -16.39
N ARG A 163 -4.14 -3.08 -16.72
CA ARG A 163 -2.84 -2.98 -17.36
C ARG A 163 -2.91 -2.23 -18.69
N GLU A 164 -3.88 -2.56 -19.54
CA GLU A 164 -4.07 -1.89 -20.82
C GLU A 164 -4.40 -0.40 -20.66
N ARG A 165 -5.25 -0.04 -19.70
CA ARG A 165 -5.52 1.37 -19.38
C ARG A 165 -4.26 2.12 -18.99
N GLY A 166 -3.42 1.53 -18.12
CA GLY A 166 -2.14 2.13 -17.73
C GLY A 166 -1.20 2.30 -18.92
N ARG A 167 -1.12 1.31 -19.81
CA ARG A 167 -0.31 1.36 -21.03
C ARG A 167 -0.74 2.51 -21.96
N LEU A 168 -2.04 2.68 -22.17
CA LEU A 168 -2.57 3.75 -23.00
C LEU A 168 -2.22 5.15 -22.44
N ILE A 169 -2.38 5.33 -21.13
CA ILE A 169 -2.03 6.59 -20.46
C ILE A 169 -0.54 6.90 -20.65
N LEU A 170 0.35 5.93 -20.42
CA LEU A 170 1.79 6.14 -20.60
C LEU A 170 2.12 6.49 -22.05
N ARG A 171 1.56 5.75 -23.01
CA ARG A 171 1.78 6.00 -24.42
C ARG A 171 1.40 7.42 -24.81
N ASP A 172 0.23 7.88 -24.42
CA ASP A 172 -0.24 9.21 -24.75
C ASP A 172 0.62 10.29 -24.06
N LEU A 173 1.02 10.04 -22.81
CA LEU A 173 1.84 10.99 -22.02
C LEU A 173 3.28 11.09 -22.52
N THR A 174 3.85 10.01 -23.01
CA THR A 174 5.24 9.95 -23.48
C THR A 174 5.36 10.08 -25.00
N HIS A 175 4.28 10.41 -25.69
CA HIS A 175 4.23 10.55 -27.16
C HIS A 175 4.79 9.34 -27.91
N ASP A 176 4.36 8.13 -27.53
CA ASP A 176 4.82 6.85 -28.09
C ASP A 176 6.35 6.60 -27.98
N SER A 177 7.02 7.23 -27.01
CA SER A 177 8.43 6.98 -26.76
C SER A 177 8.67 5.47 -26.55
N GLN A 178 9.68 4.92 -27.24
CA GLN A 178 10.12 3.54 -27.06
C GLN A 178 11.11 3.39 -25.90
N GLN A 179 11.48 4.48 -25.24
CA GLN A 179 12.38 4.42 -24.09
C GLN A 179 11.67 3.84 -22.86
N PRO A 180 12.40 3.07 -22.04
CA PRO A 180 11.86 2.54 -20.80
C PRO A 180 11.39 3.64 -19.85
N VAL A 181 10.20 3.49 -19.29
CA VAL A 181 9.59 4.48 -18.39
C VAL A 181 10.06 4.25 -16.96
N VAL A 182 10.44 5.32 -16.28
CA VAL A 182 10.68 5.34 -14.84
C VAL A 182 9.63 6.23 -14.18
N VAL A 183 8.84 5.67 -13.27
CA VAL A 183 7.86 6.46 -12.51
C VAL A 183 8.50 6.95 -11.22
N LEU A 184 8.41 8.26 -10.99
CA LEU A 184 8.92 8.90 -9.79
C LEU A 184 7.78 9.54 -9.00
N HIS A 185 7.82 9.39 -7.67
CA HIS A 185 6.84 9.97 -6.77
C HIS A 185 7.54 10.87 -5.75
N ALA A 186 7.41 12.18 -5.96
CA ALA A 186 8.04 13.19 -5.11
C ALA A 186 7.28 13.45 -3.80
N GLY A 187 6.06 12.96 -3.69
CA GLY A 187 5.18 13.12 -2.54
C GLY A 187 5.27 12.00 -1.51
N SER A 188 4.48 12.16 -0.47
CA SER A 188 4.19 11.15 0.56
C SER A 188 2.97 11.60 1.36
N GLY A 189 2.38 10.72 2.18
CA GLY A 189 1.32 11.08 3.14
C GLY A 189 1.72 12.16 4.18
N SER A 190 2.99 12.58 4.19
CA SER A 190 3.50 13.71 4.99
C SER A 190 4.68 14.36 4.29
N ALA A 191 4.67 15.68 4.17
CA ALA A 191 5.80 16.45 3.63
C ALA A 191 7.11 16.25 4.42
N HIS A 192 7.01 15.84 5.70
CA HIS A 192 8.17 15.53 6.54
C HIS A 192 8.89 14.23 6.14
N LYS A 193 8.32 13.43 5.24
CA LYS A 193 8.95 12.23 4.67
C LYS A 193 9.60 12.47 3.29
N CYS A 194 9.39 13.65 2.69
CA CYS A 194 9.85 13.96 1.35
C CYS A 194 11.25 14.60 1.36
N LEU A 195 12.08 14.21 0.41
CA LEU A 195 13.35 14.85 0.11
C LEU A 195 13.12 16.27 -0.44
N ASP A 196 14.11 17.12 -0.25
CA ASP A 196 14.13 18.39 -0.96
C ASP A 196 14.20 18.16 -2.47
N ALA A 197 13.46 18.98 -3.23
CA ALA A 197 13.40 18.89 -4.68
C ALA A 197 14.77 18.95 -5.34
N GLN A 198 15.70 19.76 -4.78
CA GLN A 198 17.09 19.88 -5.26
C GLN A 198 17.88 18.58 -5.15
N ARG A 199 17.46 17.63 -4.29
CA ARG A 199 18.08 16.30 -4.19
C ARG A 199 17.41 15.29 -5.12
N PHE A 200 16.14 15.51 -5.44
CA PHE A 200 15.36 14.61 -6.30
C PHE A 200 15.57 14.92 -7.79
N ALA A 201 15.68 16.21 -8.16
CA ALA A 201 15.87 16.64 -9.53
C ALA A 201 17.12 16.06 -10.23
N PRO A 202 18.31 15.96 -9.60
CA PRO A 202 19.48 15.33 -10.23
C PRO A 202 19.28 13.84 -10.55
N VAL A 203 18.46 13.12 -9.78
CA VAL A 203 18.12 11.73 -10.08
C VAL A 203 17.31 11.64 -11.36
N ILE A 204 16.35 12.54 -11.54
CA ILE A 204 15.51 12.62 -12.74
C ILE A 204 16.36 12.97 -13.97
N GLN A 205 17.28 13.93 -13.85
CA GLN A 205 18.18 14.32 -14.92
C GLN A 205 19.07 13.15 -15.35
N TRP A 206 19.69 12.47 -14.38
CA TRP A 206 20.50 11.29 -14.67
C TRP A 206 19.70 10.18 -15.37
N LEU A 207 18.46 9.91 -14.96
CA LEU A 207 17.61 8.91 -15.63
C LEU A 207 17.37 9.26 -17.10
N ALA A 208 17.12 10.52 -17.41
CA ALA A 208 16.97 10.98 -18.79
C ALA A 208 18.30 10.85 -19.59
N GLU A 209 19.44 11.18 -18.99
CA GLU A 209 20.77 11.05 -19.61
C GLU A 209 21.13 9.59 -19.98
N VAL A 210 20.66 8.62 -19.18
CA VAL A 210 20.88 7.19 -19.46
C VAL A 210 19.81 6.57 -20.37
N GLY A 211 18.98 7.40 -21.01
CA GLY A 211 18.02 6.98 -22.02
C GLY A 211 16.70 6.42 -21.45
N MET A 212 16.35 6.76 -20.21
CA MET A 212 15.04 6.46 -19.63
C MET A 212 14.08 7.63 -19.84
N THR A 213 12.79 7.37 -19.80
CA THR A 213 11.74 8.38 -19.78
C THR A 213 11.23 8.58 -18.36
N PRO A 214 11.69 9.61 -17.62
CA PRO A 214 11.17 9.88 -16.28
C PRO A 214 9.77 10.49 -16.36
N VAL A 215 8.86 9.99 -15.53
CA VAL A 215 7.48 10.46 -15.41
C VAL A 215 7.19 10.70 -13.93
N LEU A 216 6.76 11.92 -13.57
CA LEU A 216 6.32 12.21 -12.20
C LEU A 216 4.89 11.72 -11.98
N LEU A 217 4.66 11.17 -10.80
CA LEU A 217 3.33 10.86 -10.30
C LEU A 217 2.94 11.87 -9.23
N GLU A 218 1.76 12.47 -9.36
CA GLU A 218 1.16 13.40 -8.41
C GLU A 218 -0.13 12.81 -7.85
N GLY A 219 -0.12 12.50 -6.56
CA GLY A 219 -1.31 12.15 -5.80
C GLY A 219 -2.05 13.39 -5.27
N PRO A 220 -3.19 13.22 -4.60
CA PRO A 220 -4.03 14.35 -4.16
C PRO A 220 -3.34 15.34 -3.20
N ALA A 221 -2.31 14.89 -2.46
CA ALA A 221 -1.58 15.72 -1.49
C ALA A 221 -0.20 16.17 -1.98
N ASP A 222 0.19 15.90 -3.24
CA ASP A 222 1.58 15.99 -3.68
C ASP A 222 1.90 17.19 -4.56
N ARG A 223 0.90 18.02 -4.84
CA ARG A 223 1.03 19.14 -5.78
C ARG A 223 2.24 20.02 -5.49
N ASP A 224 2.40 20.49 -4.26
CA ASP A 224 3.51 21.36 -3.86
C ASP A 224 4.88 20.66 -4.02
N ALA A 225 4.95 19.35 -3.77
CA ALA A 225 6.17 18.58 -3.91
C ALA A 225 6.55 18.44 -5.39
N VAL A 226 5.57 18.18 -6.25
CA VAL A 226 5.76 18.08 -7.70
C VAL A 226 6.16 19.42 -8.31
N GLU A 227 5.47 20.53 -7.97
CA GLU A 227 5.80 21.87 -8.43
C GLU A 227 7.25 22.25 -8.09
N ARG A 228 7.69 22.01 -6.85
CA ARG A 228 9.09 22.25 -6.44
C ARG A 228 10.11 21.43 -7.24
N VAL A 229 9.78 20.17 -7.57
CA VAL A 229 10.67 19.35 -8.41
C VAL A 229 10.75 19.90 -9.84
N LEU A 230 9.63 20.30 -10.44
CA LEU A 230 9.59 20.90 -11.78
C LEU A 230 10.38 22.21 -11.83
N GLU A 231 10.28 23.05 -10.79
CA GLU A 231 11.08 24.29 -10.66
C GLU A 231 12.58 23.97 -10.57
N ALA A 232 12.97 22.97 -9.77
CA ALA A 232 14.36 22.56 -9.62
C ALA A 232 14.96 21.96 -10.91
N LEU A 233 14.14 21.28 -11.72
CA LEU A 233 14.56 20.72 -13.02
C LEU A 233 14.80 21.78 -14.08
N LYS A 234 14.21 22.96 -13.97
CA LYS A 234 14.22 24.01 -15.01
C LYS A 234 13.75 23.52 -16.38
N GLY A 235 12.93 22.49 -16.40
CA GLY A 235 12.43 21.85 -17.60
C GLY A 235 11.12 21.09 -17.35
N ALA A 236 10.42 20.76 -18.43
CA ALA A 236 9.18 20.00 -18.35
C ALA A 236 9.48 18.49 -18.48
N ILE A 237 8.90 17.71 -17.58
CA ILE A 237 8.78 16.25 -17.72
C ILE A 237 7.31 15.85 -17.62
N PRO A 238 6.90 14.73 -18.19
CA PRO A 238 5.53 14.24 -18.08
C PRO A 238 5.09 14.08 -16.62
N VAL A 239 3.86 14.50 -16.30
CA VAL A 239 3.29 14.36 -14.96
C VAL A 239 1.93 13.68 -15.03
N ILE A 240 1.77 12.59 -14.31
CA ILE A 240 0.52 11.87 -14.12
C ILE A 240 -0.24 12.51 -12.96
N ARG A 241 -1.51 12.88 -13.17
CA ARG A 241 -2.37 13.52 -12.17
C ARG A 241 -3.78 12.94 -12.18
N GLY A 242 -4.43 12.96 -11.01
CA GLY A 242 -5.87 12.72 -10.92
C GLY A 242 -6.31 11.31 -11.28
N LEU A 243 -5.44 10.31 -11.11
CA LEU A 243 -5.78 8.92 -11.37
C LEU A 243 -6.18 8.19 -10.10
N ASP A 244 -7.16 7.30 -10.22
CA ASP A 244 -7.50 6.34 -9.18
C ASP A 244 -6.36 5.34 -8.95
N VAL A 245 -6.30 4.76 -7.75
CA VAL A 245 -5.24 3.83 -7.34
C VAL A 245 -5.13 2.62 -8.28
N SER A 246 -6.24 2.06 -8.76
CA SER A 246 -6.24 0.97 -9.74
C SER A 246 -5.57 1.37 -11.05
N ILE A 247 -5.81 2.59 -11.52
CA ILE A 247 -5.18 3.09 -12.74
C ILE A 247 -3.70 3.42 -12.53
N VAL A 248 -3.35 3.96 -11.36
CA VAL A 248 -1.94 4.13 -10.96
C VAL A 248 -1.22 2.78 -10.96
N ALA A 249 -1.85 1.73 -10.43
CA ALA A 249 -1.30 0.37 -10.49
C ALA A 249 -1.08 -0.09 -11.94
N GLY A 250 -2.04 0.17 -12.82
CA GLY A 250 -1.92 -0.10 -14.26
C GLY A 250 -0.72 0.62 -14.89
N VAL A 251 -0.53 1.89 -14.60
CA VAL A 251 0.63 2.68 -15.06
C VAL A 251 1.94 2.08 -14.52
N LEU A 252 2.01 1.83 -13.21
CA LEU A 252 3.19 1.26 -12.57
C LEU A 252 3.56 -0.09 -13.17
N SER A 253 2.60 -0.92 -13.57
CA SER A 253 2.86 -2.25 -14.15
C SER A 253 3.67 -2.22 -15.45
N HIS A 254 3.83 -1.04 -16.08
CA HIS A 254 4.64 -0.81 -17.27
C HIS A 254 5.92 -0.01 -16.99
N ALA A 255 6.19 0.32 -15.72
CA ALA A 255 7.43 0.99 -15.36
C ALA A 255 8.60 0.01 -15.29
N GLU A 256 9.76 0.45 -15.76
CA GLU A 256 11.03 -0.28 -15.64
C GLU A 256 11.60 -0.16 -14.23
N LEU A 257 11.36 0.98 -13.59
CA LEU A 257 11.79 1.31 -12.24
C LEU A 257 10.81 2.29 -11.62
N TYR A 258 10.68 2.20 -10.30
CA TYR A 258 10.00 3.20 -9.48
C TYR A 258 10.97 3.81 -8.48
N VAL A 259 10.89 5.12 -8.28
CA VAL A 259 11.65 5.86 -7.27
C VAL A 259 10.71 6.74 -6.47
N GLY A 260 10.69 6.59 -5.16
CA GLY A 260 9.82 7.40 -4.30
C GLY A 260 10.19 7.36 -2.83
N HIS A 261 9.38 8.04 -2.03
CA HIS A 261 9.52 8.10 -0.58
C HIS A 261 8.72 6.99 0.11
N ASP A 262 8.85 6.87 1.44
CA ASP A 262 7.95 6.04 2.25
C ASP A 262 6.50 6.53 2.10
N SER A 263 5.76 5.86 1.22
CA SER A 263 4.38 6.20 0.82
C SER A 263 3.60 4.96 0.36
N GLY A 264 2.28 5.05 0.34
CA GLY A 264 1.43 3.96 -0.15
C GLY A 264 1.72 3.53 -1.58
N VAL A 265 2.09 4.48 -2.46
CA VAL A 265 2.45 4.20 -3.86
C VAL A 265 3.76 3.40 -3.96
N THR A 266 4.71 3.63 -3.07
CA THR A 266 5.97 2.87 -3.00
C THR A 266 5.70 1.40 -2.64
N HIS A 267 4.76 1.16 -1.70
CA HIS A 267 4.28 -0.19 -1.40
C HIS A 267 3.55 -0.83 -2.58
N LEU A 268 2.80 -0.04 -3.33
CA LEU A 268 2.09 -0.51 -4.52
C LEU A 268 3.05 -0.94 -5.62
N ALA A 269 4.08 -0.14 -5.91
CA ALA A 269 5.12 -0.47 -6.90
C ALA A 269 5.83 -1.78 -6.53
N ALA A 270 6.23 -1.94 -5.27
CA ALA A 270 6.86 -3.15 -4.77
C ALA A 270 5.92 -4.37 -4.84
N ALA A 271 4.64 -4.21 -4.46
CA ALA A 271 3.64 -5.27 -4.56
C ALA A 271 3.38 -5.74 -6.00
N LEU A 272 3.52 -4.85 -6.98
CA LEU A 272 3.48 -5.17 -8.42
C LEU A 272 4.78 -5.78 -8.94
N SER A 273 5.77 -6.04 -8.07
CA SER A 273 7.10 -6.54 -8.42
C SER A 273 7.92 -5.60 -9.33
N ILE A 274 7.61 -4.31 -9.31
CA ILE A 274 8.41 -3.31 -10.02
C ILE A 274 9.69 -3.05 -9.20
N PRO A 275 10.89 -3.03 -9.82
CA PRO A 275 12.10 -2.60 -9.15
C PRO A 275 11.86 -1.24 -8.49
N THR A 276 12.09 -1.16 -7.18
CA THR A 276 11.65 -0.02 -6.37
C THR A 276 12.80 0.53 -5.55
N VAL A 277 13.12 1.81 -5.73
CA VAL A 277 13.98 2.57 -4.83
C VAL A 277 13.10 3.34 -3.86
N ALA A 278 13.21 3.00 -2.58
CA ALA A 278 12.42 3.60 -1.50
C ALA A 278 13.30 4.49 -0.61
N CYS A 279 13.07 5.80 -0.65
CA CYS A 279 13.76 6.77 0.18
C CYS A 279 13.06 6.89 1.54
N PHE A 280 13.77 6.54 2.61
CA PHE A 280 13.27 6.62 3.98
C PHE A 280 13.91 7.76 4.74
N GLY A 281 13.09 8.50 5.47
CA GLY A 281 13.49 9.59 6.35
C GLY A 281 13.23 9.24 7.82
N PRO A 282 12.24 9.90 8.47
CA PRO A 282 11.98 9.75 9.90
C PRO A 282 11.33 8.44 10.31
N THR A 283 10.79 7.67 9.35
CA THR A 283 10.18 6.36 9.59
C THR A 283 11.22 5.24 9.61
N ASP A 284 11.05 4.26 10.48
CA ASP A 284 11.95 3.10 10.56
C ASP A 284 11.73 2.15 9.37
N ALA A 285 12.69 2.10 8.46
CA ALA A 285 12.65 1.24 7.29
C ALA A 285 12.54 -0.25 7.64
N ARG A 286 13.10 -0.69 8.78
CA ARG A 286 12.99 -2.10 9.22
C ARG A 286 11.54 -2.50 9.47
N ARG A 287 10.73 -1.55 9.90
CA ARG A 287 9.30 -1.75 10.15
C ARG A 287 8.45 -1.57 8.88
N TRP A 288 8.82 -0.61 8.04
CA TRP A 288 7.94 -0.13 6.97
C TRP A 288 8.48 -0.37 5.56
N VAL A 289 9.55 -1.16 5.38
CA VAL A 289 10.03 -1.47 4.02
C VAL A 289 8.92 -2.15 3.21
N PRO A 290 8.69 -1.75 1.94
CA PRO A 290 7.73 -2.41 1.09
C PRO A 290 8.05 -3.89 0.87
N LEU A 291 7.02 -4.74 0.84
CA LEU A 291 7.16 -6.15 0.48
C LEU A 291 7.29 -6.29 -1.03
N GLY A 292 8.43 -6.75 -1.50
CA GLY A 292 8.71 -6.96 -2.93
C GLY A 292 10.07 -7.62 -3.14
N HIS A 293 10.26 -8.25 -4.31
CA HIS A 293 11.49 -8.99 -4.61
C HIS A 293 12.69 -8.09 -4.98
N ALA A 294 12.42 -6.86 -5.44
CA ALA A 294 13.43 -5.94 -5.94
C ALA A 294 13.27 -4.54 -5.30
N VAL A 295 13.42 -4.47 -3.99
CA VAL A 295 13.33 -3.21 -3.23
C VAL A 295 14.73 -2.80 -2.73
N SER A 296 15.14 -1.57 -3.02
CA SER A 296 16.35 -0.94 -2.49
C SER A 296 15.96 0.22 -1.60
N VAL A 297 16.34 0.15 -0.33
CA VAL A 297 16.10 1.22 0.64
C VAL A 297 17.29 2.16 0.69
N VAL A 298 17.02 3.46 0.58
CA VAL A 298 18.04 4.52 0.74
C VAL A 298 17.61 5.46 1.86
N SER A 299 18.43 5.59 2.89
CA SER A 299 18.15 6.43 4.05
C SER A 299 19.31 7.37 4.33
N GLY A 300 19.02 8.54 4.89
CA GLY A 300 20.05 9.44 5.43
C GLY A 300 20.61 8.96 6.79
N ALA A 301 21.17 9.87 7.56
CA ALA A 301 21.58 9.59 8.93
C ALA A 301 20.37 9.22 9.80
N PRO A 302 20.53 8.37 10.83
CA PRO A 302 19.44 8.01 11.72
C PRO A 302 18.75 9.25 12.32
N CYS A 303 17.44 9.26 12.33
CA CYS A 303 16.65 10.33 12.92
C CYS A 303 16.62 10.20 14.45
N ALA A 304 16.93 11.31 15.16
CA ALA A 304 16.83 11.38 16.60
C ALA A 304 15.41 11.71 17.11
N CYS A 305 14.46 11.95 16.21
CA CYS A 305 13.07 12.26 16.55
C CYS A 305 12.36 11.01 17.09
N LEU A 306 11.84 11.10 18.32
CA LEU A 306 11.16 9.98 18.98
C LEU A 306 9.65 9.95 18.74
N THR A 307 9.07 11.08 18.31
CA THR A 307 7.62 11.24 18.08
C THR A 307 7.35 12.05 16.81
N TRP A 308 6.16 11.95 16.29
CA TRP A 308 5.73 12.76 15.13
C TRP A 308 5.74 14.27 15.43
N SER A 309 5.49 14.69 16.66
CA SER A 309 5.64 16.09 17.06
C SER A 309 7.08 16.55 16.90
N HIS A 310 8.07 15.76 17.35
CA HIS A 310 9.47 16.05 17.13
C HIS A 310 9.85 16.08 15.64
N VAL A 311 9.26 15.20 14.82
CA VAL A 311 9.47 15.21 13.36
C VAL A 311 8.95 16.51 12.74
N ALA A 312 7.75 16.96 13.15
CA ALA A 312 7.15 18.20 12.63
C ALA A 312 7.95 19.45 12.96
N GLU A 313 8.60 19.47 14.12
CA GLU A 313 9.46 20.59 14.58
C GLU A 313 10.92 20.48 14.11
N CYS A 314 11.32 19.34 13.55
CA CYS A 314 12.70 19.07 13.16
C CYS A 314 13.12 19.92 11.94
N ARG A 315 14.05 20.85 12.16
CA ARG A 315 14.59 21.73 11.11
C ARG A 315 15.75 21.10 10.35
N GLU A 316 16.57 20.29 11.03
CA GLU A 316 17.79 19.72 10.46
C GLU A 316 17.52 18.61 9.43
N ARG A 317 16.48 17.81 9.66
CA ARG A 317 16.01 16.73 8.77
C ARG A 317 17.15 15.86 8.23
N VAL A 318 18.16 15.55 9.08
CA VAL A 318 19.36 14.78 8.71
C VAL A 318 19.04 13.44 8.05
N CYS A 319 17.92 12.82 8.45
CA CYS A 319 17.44 11.57 7.90
C CYS A 319 16.99 11.69 6.42
N LEU A 320 16.71 12.88 5.94
CA LEU A 320 16.34 13.20 4.55
C LEU A 320 17.49 13.88 3.78
N GLN A 321 18.66 14.06 4.40
CA GLN A 321 19.86 14.56 3.71
C GLN A 321 20.55 13.43 2.92
N ILE A 322 19.79 12.81 2.03
CA ILE A 322 20.28 11.74 1.15
C ILE A 322 20.95 12.36 -0.07
N ALA A 323 22.22 12.01 -0.31
CA ALA A 323 22.92 12.46 -1.51
C ALA A 323 22.30 11.83 -2.77
N PRO A 324 22.03 12.59 -3.85
CA PRO A 324 21.43 12.07 -5.09
C PRO A 324 22.19 10.87 -5.66
N GLU A 325 23.52 10.84 -5.52
CA GLU A 325 24.39 9.77 -6.02
C GLU A 325 24.06 8.42 -5.36
N ARG A 326 23.59 8.41 -4.11
CA ARG A 326 23.18 7.18 -3.43
C ARG A 326 21.86 6.63 -4.01
N ILE A 327 20.96 7.51 -4.40
CA ILE A 327 19.70 7.12 -5.06
C ILE A 327 20.00 6.61 -6.48
N ILE A 328 20.87 7.33 -7.22
CA ILE A 328 21.33 6.94 -8.55
C ILE A 328 22.00 5.56 -8.51
N GLU A 329 22.86 5.31 -7.54
CA GLU A 329 23.51 4.00 -7.40
C GLU A 329 22.51 2.88 -7.11
N ALA A 330 21.50 3.12 -6.29
CA ALA A 330 20.41 2.17 -6.06
C ALA A 330 19.63 1.88 -7.35
N CYS A 331 19.37 2.91 -8.17
CA CYS A 331 18.74 2.75 -9.48
C CYS A 331 19.60 1.89 -10.42
N ARG A 332 20.90 2.15 -10.52
CA ARG A 332 21.83 1.36 -11.34
C ARG A 332 21.83 -0.12 -10.98
N LEU A 333 21.91 -0.41 -9.67
CA LEU A 333 21.95 -1.78 -9.18
C LEU A 333 20.66 -2.54 -9.51
N LEU A 334 19.50 -1.91 -9.42
CA LEU A 334 18.22 -2.52 -9.76
C LEU A 334 18.06 -2.73 -11.27
N LEU A 335 18.44 -1.75 -12.08
CA LEU A 335 18.37 -1.84 -13.55
C LEU A 335 19.32 -2.93 -14.08
N ALA A 336 20.55 -3.02 -13.54
CA ALA A 336 21.52 -4.06 -13.94
C ALA A 336 21.03 -5.49 -13.63
N LYS A 337 20.38 -5.71 -12.50
CA LYS A 337 19.83 -7.02 -12.13
C LYS A 337 18.74 -7.50 -13.08
N ARG A 338 17.93 -6.60 -13.63
CA ARG A 338 16.85 -6.94 -14.56
C ARG A 338 17.39 -7.38 -15.93
N SER A 339 18.47 -6.77 -16.39
CA SER A 339 19.12 -7.15 -17.65
C SER A 339 19.69 -8.57 -17.66
N THR A 340 19.86 -9.21 -16.50
CA THR A 340 20.41 -10.56 -16.35
C THR A 340 19.34 -11.66 -16.25
N VAL A 341 18.05 -11.30 -16.13
CA VAL A 341 16.94 -12.26 -16.09
C VAL A 341 16.37 -12.37 -17.52
N PRO A 342 16.47 -13.55 -18.19
CA PRO A 342 15.87 -13.71 -19.52
C PRO A 342 14.36 -13.51 -19.44
N ALA A 343 13.80 -12.80 -20.43
CA ALA A 343 12.35 -12.65 -20.58
C ALA A 343 11.72 -14.04 -20.72
N SER A 344 10.90 -14.43 -19.76
CA SER A 344 10.13 -15.68 -19.73
C SER A 344 8.83 -15.54 -20.53
#